data_3b901ef61c4ea2b2d46e2c9e0ca5eb08
#
_entry.id   3b901ef61c4ea2b2d46e2c9e0ca5eb08
#
_cell.length_a   1.000
_cell.length_b   1.000
_cell.length_c   1.000
_cell.angle_alpha   90.00
_cell.angle_beta   90.00
_cell.angle_gamma   90.00
#
_symmetry.space_group_name_H-M   'P 1'
#
loop_
_entity.id
_entity.type
_entity.pdbx_description
1 polymer ?
#
loop_
_entity_poly.entity_id
_entity_poly.type
_entity_poly.pdbx_seq_one_letter_code
_entity_poly.pdbx_strand_id
1 'polypeptide(L)'
;YKFIEKRGPDNTNEVRYNDINFVHFLLHLTGEKRIQPIIDNNIACIFNGEIYNYKEIFAEAKSDVDSILHIYKEKGVKGLRDLDGEFVIVLFDFNRNEIIISSDIFHTKPLFYNLNENIVISSYESACQIIKKNTYTSINPNEILVFNLFTRELKNKLVFHEFDLEQKKKNYDDYITAFEKAVIKRYPEYNKPLVTLSSGLDSGAIACCLNKFNKSSLFVSIPKNENMQTLKSRKVILKDNHKFINLSNE
;
A
#
# COMPACT_ATOMS: atom_id res chain seq x y z
N TYR A 1 -21.10 4.03 5.24
CA TYR A 1 -19.75 3.41 5.06
C TYR A 1 -19.60 2.01 5.67
N LYS A 2 -20.65 1.44 6.28
CA LYS A 2 -20.61 0.10 6.89
C LYS A 2 -20.15 -1.03 5.94
N PHE A 3 -20.36 -0.90 4.63
CA PHE A 3 -19.97 -1.93 3.66
C PHE A 3 -18.45 -2.05 3.46
N ILE A 4 -17.67 -1.00 3.79
CA ILE A 4 -16.20 -1.04 3.71
C ILE A 4 -15.53 -1.35 5.05
N GLU A 5 -16.30 -1.39 6.15
CA GLU A 5 -15.81 -1.68 7.51
C GLU A 5 -15.07 -3.02 7.59
N LYS A 6 -15.56 -4.03 6.86
CA LYS A 6 -14.95 -5.36 6.83
C LYS A 6 -13.52 -5.39 6.27
N ARG A 7 -13.06 -4.34 5.59
CA ARG A 7 -11.68 -4.24 5.11
C ARG A 7 -10.68 -3.85 6.18
N GLY A 8 -11.15 -3.24 7.25
CA GLY A 8 -10.32 -2.83 8.38
C GLY A 8 -11.04 -3.16 9.69
N PRO A 9 -11.11 -4.46 10.07
CA PRO A 9 -11.90 -4.92 11.20
C PRO A 9 -11.28 -4.61 12.57
N ASP A 10 -10.02 -4.17 12.61
CA ASP A 10 -9.27 -4.04 13.87
C ASP A 10 -9.57 -2.75 14.63
N ASN A 11 -10.03 -1.72 13.91
CA ASN A 11 -10.49 -0.47 14.52
C ASN A 11 -11.29 0.37 13.51
N THR A 12 -12.33 1.02 14.01
CA THR A 12 -13.04 2.10 13.29
C THR A 12 -12.83 3.39 14.04
N ASN A 13 -12.35 4.42 13.35
CA ASN A 13 -12.21 5.77 13.91
C ASN A 13 -12.95 6.79 13.04
N GLU A 14 -13.69 7.64 13.69
CA GLU A 14 -14.39 8.78 13.07
C GLU A 14 -14.06 10.02 13.88
N VAL A 15 -13.45 11.01 13.24
CA VAL A 15 -13.07 12.26 13.88
C VAL A 15 -13.29 13.44 12.94
N ARG A 16 -13.79 14.54 13.50
CA ARG A 16 -13.88 15.83 12.82
C ARG A 16 -12.71 16.72 13.24
N TYR A 17 -11.98 17.23 12.25
CA TYR A 17 -10.87 18.14 12.44
C TYR A 17 -10.86 19.21 11.33
N ASN A 18 -10.84 20.49 11.70
CA ASN A 18 -10.87 21.65 10.79
C ASN A 18 -11.95 21.52 9.70
N ASP A 19 -13.19 21.20 10.11
CA ASP A 19 -14.35 21.00 9.24
C ASP A 19 -14.27 19.84 8.23
N ILE A 20 -13.24 19.01 8.32
CA ILE A 20 -13.13 17.75 7.57
C ILE A 20 -13.54 16.60 8.49
N ASN A 21 -14.41 15.72 7.99
CA ASN A 21 -14.74 14.47 8.65
C ASN A 21 -13.86 13.35 8.09
N PHE A 22 -13.07 12.74 8.97
CA PHE A 22 -12.20 11.60 8.65
C PHE A 22 -12.84 10.32 9.18
N VAL A 23 -12.90 9.29 8.33
CA VAL A 23 -13.34 7.95 8.72
C VAL A 23 -12.29 6.96 8.26
N HIS A 24 -11.76 6.16 9.18
CA HIS A 24 -10.75 5.16 8.89
C HIS A 24 -11.13 3.78 9.48
N PHE A 25 -11.00 2.76 8.66
CA PHE A 25 -11.14 1.35 9.04
C PHE A 25 -9.77 0.71 8.98
N LEU A 26 -9.21 0.36 10.12
CA LEU A 26 -7.86 -0.15 10.26
C LEU A 26 -7.82 -1.67 10.08
N LEU A 27 -6.99 -2.13 9.15
CA LEU A 27 -6.41 -3.47 9.15
C LEU A 27 -4.95 -3.33 9.60
N HIS A 28 -4.64 -3.80 10.80
CA HIS A 28 -3.33 -3.65 11.39
C HIS A 28 -2.39 -4.79 10.97
N LEU A 29 -1.36 -4.48 10.21
CA LEU A 29 -0.38 -5.45 9.71
C LEU A 29 1.04 -5.15 10.17
N THR A 30 1.45 -3.87 10.20
CA THR A 30 2.84 -3.46 10.40
C THR A 30 3.03 -2.56 11.62
N GLY A 31 4.01 -2.89 12.45
CA GLY A 31 4.42 -2.09 13.62
C GLY A 31 3.40 -2.07 14.76
N GLU A 32 3.37 -0.98 15.53
CA GLU A 32 2.36 -0.73 16.56
C GLU A 32 1.04 -0.26 15.95
N LYS A 33 -0.07 -0.60 16.62
CA LYS A 33 -1.39 -0.17 16.18
C LYS A 33 -1.52 1.36 16.21
N ARG A 34 -1.71 1.98 15.05
CA ARG A 34 -1.88 3.43 14.89
C ARG A 34 -3.28 3.74 14.36
N ILE A 35 -4.02 4.52 15.12
CA ILE A 35 -5.37 4.95 14.74
C ILE A 35 -5.25 6.20 13.87
N GLN A 36 -5.88 6.18 12.71
CA GLN A 36 -5.85 7.27 11.74
C GLN A 36 -7.19 8.07 11.76
N PRO A 37 -7.19 9.37 11.36
CA PRO A 37 -6.03 10.13 10.88
C PRO A 37 -4.99 10.36 11.99
N ILE A 38 -3.71 10.40 11.59
CA ILE A 38 -2.67 10.94 12.48
C ILE A 38 -2.68 12.46 12.30
N ILE A 39 -2.86 13.19 13.41
CA ILE A 39 -2.87 14.65 13.41
C ILE A 39 -1.67 15.12 14.22
N ASP A 40 -0.80 15.90 13.58
CA ASP A 40 0.37 16.48 14.22
C ASP A 40 0.72 17.83 13.58
N ASN A 41 0.97 18.85 14.43
CA ASN A 41 1.29 20.21 14.01
C ASN A 41 0.34 20.77 12.94
N ASN A 42 -0.97 20.59 13.13
CA ASN A 42 -2.01 21.05 12.20
C ASN A 42 -1.93 20.42 10.79
N ILE A 43 -1.33 19.23 10.71
CA ILE A 43 -1.31 18.39 9.52
C ILE A 43 -2.05 17.10 9.85
N ALA A 44 -3.07 16.74 9.06
CA ALA A 44 -3.78 15.48 9.19
C ALA A 44 -3.36 14.53 8.06
N CYS A 45 -2.95 13.32 8.43
CA CYS A 45 -2.57 12.26 7.50
C CYS A 45 -3.53 11.09 7.63
N ILE A 46 -4.04 10.64 6.50
CA ILE A 46 -4.75 9.37 6.36
C ILE A 46 -4.18 8.62 5.17
N PHE A 47 -3.91 7.32 5.35
CA PHE A 47 -3.37 6.51 4.28
C PHE A 47 -3.94 5.09 4.31
N ASN A 48 -3.86 4.44 3.17
CA ASN A 48 -4.20 3.03 3.00
C ASN A 48 -3.06 2.35 2.26
N GLY A 49 -2.41 1.38 2.91
CA GLY A 49 -1.28 0.67 2.35
C GLY A 49 -0.24 0.23 3.36
N GLU A 50 0.96 -0.02 2.88
CA GLU A 50 2.14 -0.41 3.64
C GLU A 50 3.37 0.35 3.12
N ILE A 51 4.17 0.94 4.01
CA ILE A 51 5.45 1.56 3.69
C ILE A 51 6.58 0.64 4.18
N TYR A 52 7.27 -0.02 3.25
CA TYR A 52 8.25 -1.05 3.59
C TYR A 52 9.58 -0.52 4.10
N ASN A 53 9.96 0.69 3.70
CA ASN A 53 11.21 1.33 4.15
C ASN A 53 11.01 2.32 5.30
N TYR A 54 9.91 2.21 6.06
CA TYR A 54 9.55 3.19 7.09
C TYR A 54 10.62 3.37 8.18
N LYS A 55 11.34 2.30 8.56
CA LYS A 55 12.45 2.35 9.51
C LYS A 55 13.71 3.02 8.93
N GLU A 56 13.92 2.92 7.63
CA GLU A 56 15.03 3.61 6.93
C GLU A 56 14.75 5.13 6.87
N ILE A 57 13.48 5.51 6.69
CA ILE A 57 13.02 6.91 6.68
C ILE A 57 13.03 7.51 8.09
N PHE A 58 12.52 6.76 9.07
CA PHE A 58 12.41 7.20 10.45
C PHE A 58 12.66 6.02 11.40
N ALA A 59 13.90 5.95 11.93
CA ALA A 59 14.34 4.82 12.77
C ALA A 59 13.46 4.63 14.01
N GLU A 60 12.93 5.71 14.58
CA GLU A 60 12.08 5.70 15.77
C GLU A 60 10.59 5.43 15.45
N ALA A 61 10.23 5.30 14.17
CA ALA A 61 8.84 5.04 13.78
C ALA A 61 8.31 3.78 14.47
N LYS A 62 7.12 3.89 15.05
CA LYS A 62 6.43 2.75 15.67
C LYS A 62 5.57 1.99 14.68
N SER A 63 5.12 2.68 13.65
CA SER A 63 4.37 2.13 12.52
C SER A 63 4.79 2.86 11.25
N ASP A 64 4.49 2.29 10.12
CA ASP A 64 4.81 2.83 8.80
C ASP A 64 4.21 4.21 8.55
N VAL A 65 3.00 4.49 9.04
CA VAL A 65 2.35 5.81 8.91
C VAL A 65 3.17 6.95 9.55
N ASP A 66 3.96 6.68 10.57
CA ASP A 66 4.80 7.69 11.23
C ASP A 66 5.86 8.23 10.27
N SER A 67 6.36 7.41 9.35
CA SER A 67 7.36 7.81 8.34
C SER A 67 6.81 8.84 7.34
N ILE A 68 5.53 8.79 7.03
CA ILE A 68 4.88 9.72 6.09
C ILE A 68 4.94 11.15 6.62
N LEU A 69 4.48 11.35 7.86
CA LEU A 69 4.51 12.67 8.48
C LEU A 69 5.93 13.16 8.75
N HIS A 70 6.83 12.24 9.13
CA HIS A 70 8.24 12.58 9.36
C HIS A 70 8.87 13.14 8.08
N ILE A 71 8.83 12.38 6.99
CA ILE A 71 9.48 12.79 5.74
C ILE A 71 8.81 14.02 5.09
N TYR A 72 7.47 14.15 5.25
CA TYR A 72 6.76 15.31 4.78
C TYR A 72 7.19 16.59 5.53
N LYS A 73 7.39 16.53 6.84
CA LYS A 73 7.87 17.66 7.64
C LYS A 73 9.30 18.04 7.29
N GLU A 74 10.16 17.06 7.05
CA GLU A 74 11.58 17.29 6.70
C GLU A 74 11.74 17.88 5.30
N LYS A 75 11.11 17.27 4.28
CA LYS A 75 11.37 17.53 2.86
C LYS A 75 10.17 18.08 2.09
N GLY A 76 9.05 18.29 2.78
CA GLY A 76 7.77 18.68 2.15
C GLY A 76 7.25 17.60 1.21
N VAL A 77 6.43 18.01 0.25
CA VAL A 77 5.80 17.10 -0.74
C VAL A 77 6.82 16.24 -1.49
N LYS A 78 8.02 16.77 -1.77
CA LYS A 78 9.07 16.03 -2.48
C LYS A 78 9.60 14.84 -1.68
N GLY A 79 9.54 14.90 -0.35
CA GLY A 79 9.96 13.80 0.51
C GLY A 79 9.11 12.54 0.36
N LEU A 80 7.85 12.66 -0.07
CA LEU A 80 7.00 11.50 -0.33
C LEU A 80 7.59 10.57 -1.41
N ARG A 81 8.47 11.07 -2.27
CA ARG A 81 9.17 10.28 -3.31
C ARG A 81 10.17 9.27 -2.73
N ASP A 82 10.58 9.44 -1.48
CA ASP A 82 11.52 8.55 -0.79
C ASP A 82 10.82 7.32 -0.19
N LEU A 83 9.48 7.30 -0.16
CA LEU A 83 8.70 6.19 0.36
C LEU A 83 8.71 5.00 -0.63
N ASP A 84 8.99 3.81 -0.12
CA ASP A 84 8.90 2.54 -0.86
C ASP A 84 7.79 1.69 -0.26
N GLY A 85 6.72 1.50 -1.02
CA GLY A 85 5.53 0.82 -0.50
C GLY A 85 4.43 0.61 -1.53
N GLU A 86 3.31 0.16 -1.03
CA GLU A 86 2.04 0.00 -1.73
C GLU A 86 0.99 0.87 -1.04
N PHE A 87 0.67 2.04 -1.60
CA PHE A 87 -0.11 3.00 -0.83
C PHE A 87 -0.88 4.03 -1.67
N VAL A 88 -1.87 4.61 -1.01
CA VAL A 88 -2.39 5.94 -1.30
C VAL A 88 -2.35 6.77 -0.02
N ILE A 89 -1.96 8.03 -0.15
CA ILE A 89 -1.81 8.97 0.96
C ILE A 89 -2.66 10.19 0.71
N VAL A 90 -3.33 10.67 1.74
CA VAL A 90 -4.00 11.97 1.75
C VAL A 90 -3.50 12.77 2.95
N LEU A 91 -2.91 13.94 2.67
CA LEU A 91 -2.48 14.90 3.68
C LEU A 91 -3.31 16.18 3.56
N PHE A 92 -3.78 16.67 4.70
CA PHE A 92 -4.33 18.01 4.83
C PHE A 92 -3.33 18.84 5.64
N ASP A 93 -2.60 19.74 4.96
CA ASP A 93 -1.73 20.70 5.62
C ASP A 93 -2.48 22.02 5.78
N PHE A 94 -3.04 22.22 6.96
CA PHE A 94 -3.82 23.44 7.28
C PHE A 94 -2.92 24.66 7.47
N ASN A 95 -1.62 24.48 7.72
CA ASN A 95 -0.68 25.59 7.82
C ASN A 95 -0.37 26.19 6.44
N ARG A 96 -0.30 25.33 5.41
CA ARG A 96 -0.02 25.73 4.03
C ARG A 96 -1.28 25.88 3.18
N ASN A 97 -2.44 25.56 3.76
CA ASN A 97 -3.71 25.48 3.05
C ASN A 97 -3.62 24.57 1.82
N GLU A 98 -3.16 23.35 2.02
CA GLU A 98 -2.93 22.36 0.96
C GLU A 98 -3.62 21.03 1.25
N ILE A 99 -4.12 20.40 0.18
CA ILE A 99 -4.52 19.00 0.15
C ILE A 99 -3.53 18.29 -0.75
N ILE A 100 -2.83 17.29 -0.22
CA ILE A 100 -1.92 16.45 -0.98
C ILE A 100 -2.55 15.08 -1.14
N ILE A 101 -2.67 14.62 -2.38
CA ILE A 101 -3.18 13.29 -2.73
C ILE A 101 -2.08 12.58 -3.50
N SER A 102 -1.73 11.38 -3.07
CA SER A 102 -0.58 10.66 -3.61
C SER A 102 -0.89 9.17 -3.78
N SER A 103 -0.43 8.60 -4.88
CA SER A 103 -0.47 7.17 -5.16
C SER A 103 0.93 6.63 -5.38
N ASP A 104 1.18 5.38 -4.96
CA ASP A 104 2.42 4.70 -5.28
C ASP A 104 2.63 4.56 -6.81
N ILE A 105 3.83 4.10 -7.21
CA ILE A 105 4.25 4.01 -8.60
C ILE A 105 3.28 3.19 -9.47
N PHE A 106 2.61 2.18 -8.90
CA PHE A 106 1.75 1.23 -9.62
C PHE A 106 0.26 1.38 -9.29
N HIS A 107 -0.11 2.34 -8.43
CA HIS A 107 -1.48 2.53 -7.95
C HIS A 107 -2.08 1.23 -7.37
N THR A 108 -1.35 0.59 -6.47
CA THR A 108 -1.73 -0.69 -5.88
C THR A 108 -2.93 -0.60 -4.94
N LYS A 109 -3.19 0.59 -4.40
CA LYS A 109 -4.38 0.89 -3.58
C LYS A 109 -5.26 1.90 -4.30
N PRO A 110 -6.59 1.68 -4.36
CA PRO A 110 -7.50 2.60 -5.04
C PRO A 110 -7.72 3.88 -4.22
N LEU A 111 -7.86 5.01 -4.91
CA LEU A 111 -8.28 6.29 -4.34
C LEU A 111 -9.09 7.09 -5.36
N PHE A 112 -10.26 7.55 -4.92
CA PHE A 112 -11.18 8.37 -5.69
C PHE A 112 -11.41 9.68 -4.98
N TYR A 113 -11.48 10.78 -5.73
CA TYR A 113 -11.70 12.11 -5.16
C TYR A 113 -12.58 12.99 -6.03
N ASN A 114 -13.28 13.93 -5.38
CA ASN A 114 -13.90 15.09 -5.99
C ASN A 114 -13.70 16.27 -5.04
N LEU A 115 -13.15 17.36 -5.54
CA LEU A 115 -12.85 18.56 -4.75
C LEU A 115 -13.68 19.77 -5.18
N ASN A 116 -14.57 19.66 -6.16
CA ASN A 116 -15.25 20.82 -6.76
C ASN A 116 -16.17 21.53 -5.77
N GLU A 117 -17.26 20.89 -5.36
CA GLU A 117 -18.22 21.49 -4.44
C GLU A 117 -17.91 21.17 -2.96
N ASN A 118 -17.62 19.91 -2.70
CA ASN A 118 -17.23 19.41 -1.39
C ASN A 118 -15.97 18.58 -1.54
N ILE A 119 -15.16 18.52 -0.49
CA ILE A 119 -14.05 17.59 -0.43
C ILE A 119 -14.61 16.20 -0.11
N VAL A 120 -14.57 15.31 -1.08
CA VAL A 120 -14.91 13.89 -0.91
C VAL A 120 -13.77 13.05 -1.45
N ILE A 121 -13.13 12.27 -0.59
CA ILE A 121 -12.01 11.41 -0.93
C ILE A 121 -12.25 10.05 -0.27
N SER A 122 -12.13 8.95 -1.01
CA SER A 122 -12.32 7.61 -0.46
C SER A 122 -11.54 6.55 -1.24
N SER A 123 -11.24 5.44 -0.57
CA SER A 123 -10.68 4.23 -1.20
C SER A 123 -11.66 3.55 -2.17
N TYR A 124 -12.95 3.93 -2.16
CA TYR A 124 -13.97 3.36 -3.05
C TYR A 124 -14.85 4.43 -3.65
N GLU A 125 -15.03 4.38 -4.96
CA GLU A 125 -15.98 5.24 -5.66
C GLU A 125 -17.40 5.06 -5.13
N SER A 126 -17.82 3.83 -4.86
CA SER A 126 -19.14 3.52 -4.30
C SER A 126 -19.38 4.21 -2.95
N ALA A 127 -18.36 4.36 -2.10
CA ALA A 127 -18.46 5.11 -0.85
C ALA A 127 -18.65 6.60 -1.12
N CYS A 128 -17.91 7.15 -2.07
CA CYS A 128 -18.07 8.53 -2.53
C CYS A 128 -19.50 8.78 -3.03
N GLN A 129 -20.05 7.88 -3.86
CA GLN A 129 -21.39 7.99 -4.42
C GLN A 129 -22.51 7.96 -3.35
N ILE A 130 -22.29 7.30 -2.23
CA ILE A 130 -23.23 7.30 -1.09
C ILE A 130 -23.23 8.66 -0.38
N ILE A 131 -22.05 9.29 -0.24
CA ILE A 131 -21.92 10.61 0.40
C ILE A 131 -22.57 11.67 -0.49
N LYS A 132 -22.22 11.66 -1.75
CA LYS A 132 -22.80 12.56 -2.78
C LYS A 132 -22.75 11.89 -4.14
N LYS A 133 -23.89 11.85 -4.84
CA LYS A 133 -23.93 11.40 -6.22
C LYS A 133 -23.24 12.43 -7.11
N ASN A 134 -22.07 12.12 -7.59
CA ASN A 134 -21.25 13.00 -8.43
C ASN A 134 -20.25 12.18 -9.25
N THR A 135 -19.51 12.82 -10.16
CA THR A 135 -18.38 12.21 -10.86
C THR A 135 -17.14 12.26 -9.96
N TYR A 136 -16.44 11.16 -9.83
CA TYR A 136 -15.21 11.05 -9.07
C TYR A 136 -14.04 10.73 -9.98
N THR A 137 -12.88 11.31 -9.68
CA THR A 137 -11.63 11.06 -10.38
C THR A 137 -10.82 10.04 -9.59
N SER A 138 -10.34 8.99 -10.26
CA SER A 138 -9.31 8.13 -9.69
C SER A 138 -7.96 8.82 -9.83
N ILE A 139 -7.12 8.77 -8.79
CA ILE A 139 -5.73 9.20 -8.93
C ILE A 139 -5.01 8.25 -9.90
N ASN A 140 -4.09 8.79 -10.70
CA ASN A 140 -3.28 7.94 -11.58
C ASN A 140 -2.10 7.32 -10.81
N PRO A 141 -1.53 6.21 -11.31
CA PRO A 141 -0.29 5.67 -10.77
C PRO A 141 0.85 6.70 -10.87
N ASN A 142 1.78 6.61 -9.93
CA ASN A 142 2.99 7.43 -9.94
C ASN A 142 2.75 8.96 -9.81
N GLU A 143 1.63 9.36 -9.19
CA GLU A 143 1.26 10.78 -9.06
C GLU A 143 1.28 11.28 -7.61
N ILE A 144 1.71 12.53 -7.46
CA ILE A 144 1.51 13.36 -6.27
C ILE A 144 0.84 14.66 -6.73
N LEU A 145 -0.37 14.90 -6.27
CA LEU A 145 -1.16 16.07 -6.58
C LEU A 145 -1.26 16.98 -5.37
N VAL A 146 -1.02 18.28 -5.56
CA VAL A 146 -1.14 19.30 -4.53
C VAL A 146 -2.22 20.28 -4.93
N PHE A 147 -3.28 20.36 -4.16
CA PHE A 147 -4.39 21.28 -4.36
C PHE A 147 -4.38 22.38 -3.29
N ASN A 148 -4.90 23.54 -3.64
CA ASN A 148 -5.24 24.54 -2.64
C ASN A 148 -6.47 24.09 -1.84
N LEU A 149 -6.43 24.16 -0.52
CA LEU A 149 -7.51 23.70 0.35
C LEU A 149 -8.81 24.52 0.19
N PHE A 150 -8.71 25.81 -0.14
CA PHE A 150 -9.86 26.71 -0.26
C PHE A 150 -10.38 26.84 -1.69
N THR A 151 -9.47 27.12 -2.66
CA THR A 151 -9.87 27.29 -4.07
C THR A 151 -10.09 25.96 -4.78
N ARG A 152 -9.57 24.87 -4.26
CA ARG A 152 -9.61 23.50 -4.85
C ARG A 152 -8.81 23.36 -6.15
N GLU A 153 -8.11 24.40 -6.55
CA GLU A 153 -7.28 24.39 -7.76
C GLU A 153 -6.02 23.57 -7.57
N LEU A 154 -5.63 22.85 -8.61
CA LEU A 154 -4.37 22.13 -8.64
C LEU A 154 -3.20 23.12 -8.66
N LYS A 155 -2.38 23.13 -7.61
CA LYS A 155 -1.19 23.98 -7.47
C LYS A 155 0.05 23.32 -8.08
N ASN A 156 0.18 22.02 -7.91
CA ASN A 156 1.37 21.29 -8.33
C ASN A 156 1.06 19.81 -8.61
N LYS A 157 1.83 19.24 -9.53
CA LYS A 157 1.80 17.82 -9.87
C LYS A 157 3.24 17.33 -9.97
N LEU A 158 3.55 16.25 -9.24
CA LEU A 158 4.84 15.58 -9.29
C LEU A 158 4.64 14.11 -9.61
N VAL A 159 5.71 13.45 -10.06
CA VAL A 159 5.77 12.00 -10.22
C VAL A 159 6.72 11.42 -9.16
N PHE A 160 6.44 10.21 -8.69
CA PHE A 160 7.33 9.49 -7.77
C PHE A 160 8.65 9.14 -8.43
N HIS A 161 8.56 8.51 -9.61
CA HIS A 161 9.72 7.98 -10.31
C HIS A 161 9.63 8.29 -11.81
N GLU A 162 10.73 8.72 -12.36
CA GLU A 162 10.90 8.88 -13.80
C GLU A 162 11.54 7.60 -14.34
N PHE A 163 10.79 6.90 -15.21
CA PHE A 163 11.27 5.64 -15.79
C PHE A 163 12.21 5.92 -16.95
N ASP A 164 13.40 5.32 -16.92
CA ASP A 164 14.28 5.22 -18.06
C ASP A 164 14.02 3.89 -18.79
N LEU A 165 13.44 3.98 -19.98
CA LEU A 165 13.07 2.81 -20.79
C LEU A 165 14.21 2.34 -21.72
N GLU A 166 15.38 2.98 -21.67
CA GLU A 166 16.53 2.53 -22.46
C GLU A 166 17.09 1.21 -21.92
N GLN A 167 17.24 0.23 -22.79
CA GLN A 167 17.82 -1.05 -22.43
C GLN A 167 19.35 -0.94 -22.32
N LYS A 168 19.84 -0.76 -21.10
CA LYS A 168 21.27 -0.61 -20.79
C LYS A 168 21.92 -1.87 -20.22
N LYS A 169 21.11 -2.82 -19.76
CA LYS A 169 21.58 -4.04 -19.09
C LYS A 169 21.89 -5.15 -20.08
N LYS A 170 22.99 -5.88 -19.83
CA LYS A 170 23.44 -7.01 -20.67
C LYS A 170 23.09 -8.39 -20.09
N ASN A 171 22.68 -8.44 -18.82
CA ASN A 171 22.28 -9.64 -18.11
C ASN A 171 21.12 -9.32 -17.13
N TYR A 172 20.67 -10.31 -16.37
CA TYR A 172 19.58 -10.22 -15.42
C TYR A 172 20.03 -10.09 -13.96
N ASP A 173 21.31 -9.92 -13.66
CA ASP A 173 21.85 -9.98 -12.29
C ASP A 173 21.27 -8.88 -11.40
N ASP A 174 21.20 -7.66 -11.93
CA ASP A 174 20.60 -6.52 -11.20
C ASP A 174 19.10 -6.75 -10.95
N TYR A 175 18.38 -7.31 -11.93
CA TYR A 175 16.97 -7.66 -11.80
C TYR A 175 16.76 -8.73 -10.72
N ILE A 176 17.55 -9.81 -10.75
CA ILE A 176 17.48 -10.87 -9.74
C ILE A 176 17.75 -10.31 -8.35
N THR A 177 18.80 -9.49 -8.22
CA THR A 177 19.14 -8.84 -6.95
C THR A 177 18.02 -7.92 -6.44
N ALA A 178 17.42 -7.12 -7.32
CA ALA A 178 16.32 -6.23 -6.97
C ALA A 178 15.07 -7.02 -6.56
N PHE A 179 14.74 -8.09 -7.29
CA PHE A 179 13.63 -8.98 -6.96
C PHE A 179 13.82 -9.63 -5.58
N GLU A 180 14.98 -10.21 -5.31
CA GLU A 180 15.28 -10.83 -4.03
C GLU A 180 15.18 -9.83 -2.88
N LYS A 181 15.75 -8.65 -3.03
CA LYS A 181 15.63 -7.56 -2.03
C LYS A 181 14.17 -7.17 -1.81
N ALA A 182 13.38 -7.04 -2.88
CA ALA A 182 11.98 -6.68 -2.80
C ALA A 182 11.14 -7.73 -2.04
N VAL A 183 11.36 -9.03 -2.31
CA VAL A 183 10.69 -10.11 -1.59
C VAL A 183 11.07 -10.11 -0.10
N ILE A 184 12.36 -9.96 0.22
CA ILE A 184 12.84 -9.97 1.61
C ILE A 184 12.37 -8.73 2.38
N LYS A 185 12.34 -7.56 1.76
CA LYS A 185 11.82 -6.32 2.37
C LYS A 185 10.35 -6.45 2.79
N ARG A 186 9.54 -7.20 2.05
CA ARG A 186 8.11 -7.46 2.33
C ARG A 186 7.86 -8.62 3.29
N TYR A 187 8.93 -9.31 3.71
CA TYR A 187 8.80 -10.41 4.67
C TYR A 187 8.48 -9.86 6.06
N PRO A 188 7.37 -10.29 6.71
CA PRO A 188 6.97 -9.76 8.01
C PRO A 188 7.96 -10.14 9.11
N GLU A 189 8.23 -9.20 10.02
CA GLU A 189 9.16 -9.40 11.14
C GLU A 189 8.61 -10.36 12.20
N TYR A 190 7.30 -10.30 12.46
CA TYR A 190 6.70 -10.94 13.64
C TYR A 190 5.82 -12.15 13.34
N ASN A 191 5.44 -12.36 12.08
CA ASN A 191 4.51 -13.40 11.70
C ASN A 191 5.05 -14.29 10.59
N LYS A 192 4.71 -15.58 10.64
CA LYS A 192 4.97 -16.50 9.54
C LYS A 192 3.95 -16.21 8.41
N PRO A 193 4.37 -15.74 7.23
CA PRO A 193 3.43 -15.42 6.17
C PRO A 193 2.82 -16.68 5.56
N LEU A 194 1.57 -16.56 5.16
CA LEU A 194 0.91 -17.51 4.27
C LEU A 194 1.11 -17.01 2.82
N VAL A 195 1.69 -17.86 2.00
CA VAL A 195 1.99 -17.58 0.58
C VAL A 195 1.12 -18.48 -0.29
N THR A 196 0.26 -17.89 -1.09
CA THR A 196 -0.47 -18.66 -2.11
C THR A 196 0.50 -19.10 -3.21
N LEU A 197 0.55 -20.40 -3.49
CA LEU A 197 1.48 -21.01 -4.44
C LEU A 197 0.73 -21.68 -5.58
N SER A 198 0.74 -21.06 -6.74
CA SER A 198 0.22 -21.64 -8.00
C SER A 198 1.29 -22.47 -8.72
N SER A 199 0.97 -23.05 -9.85
CA SER A 199 1.97 -23.63 -10.76
C SER A 199 2.67 -22.60 -11.65
N GLY A 200 2.29 -21.31 -11.56
CA GLY A 200 2.84 -20.20 -12.32
C GLY A 200 4.25 -19.79 -11.89
N LEU A 201 4.94 -19.04 -12.75
CA LEU A 201 6.34 -18.63 -12.53
C LEU A 201 6.48 -17.65 -11.35
N ASP A 202 5.59 -16.66 -11.24
CA ASP A 202 5.72 -15.57 -10.25
C ASP A 202 5.69 -16.10 -8.81
N SER A 203 4.65 -16.87 -8.47
CA SER A 203 4.55 -17.49 -7.14
C SER A 203 5.68 -18.48 -6.87
N GLY A 204 6.16 -19.16 -7.92
CA GLY A 204 7.33 -20.04 -7.86
C GLY A 204 8.60 -19.27 -7.55
N ALA A 205 8.84 -18.13 -8.19
CA ALA A 205 10.00 -17.28 -7.95
C ALA A 205 10.02 -16.74 -6.50
N ILE A 206 8.86 -16.28 -5.99
CA ILE A 206 8.72 -15.88 -4.60
C ILE A 206 9.06 -17.04 -3.64
N ALA A 207 8.50 -18.23 -3.87
CA ALA A 207 8.77 -19.40 -3.05
C ALA A 207 10.25 -19.81 -3.09
N CYS A 208 10.90 -19.76 -4.25
CA CYS A 208 12.34 -20.03 -4.39
C CYS A 208 13.17 -19.00 -3.62
N CYS A 209 12.83 -17.72 -3.71
CA CYS A 209 13.50 -16.64 -2.99
C CYS A 209 13.40 -16.85 -1.48
N LEU A 210 12.18 -17.05 -0.95
CA LEU A 210 11.97 -17.30 0.48
C LEU A 210 12.72 -18.54 0.98
N ASN A 211 12.75 -19.62 0.19
CA ASN A 211 13.50 -20.82 0.52
C ASN A 211 15.01 -20.59 0.49
N LYS A 212 15.53 -19.88 -0.52
CA LYS A 212 16.95 -19.49 -0.63
C LYS A 212 17.45 -18.73 0.61
N PHE A 213 16.63 -17.82 1.11
CA PHE A 213 16.98 -17.01 2.29
C PHE A 213 16.50 -17.60 3.63
N ASN A 214 16.10 -18.88 3.65
CA ASN A 214 15.61 -19.60 4.83
C ASN A 214 14.48 -18.86 5.58
N LYS A 215 13.60 -18.18 4.83
CA LYS A 215 12.45 -17.46 5.39
C LYS A 215 11.29 -18.42 5.64
N SER A 216 10.95 -18.63 6.92
CA SER A 216 9.88 -19.54 7.33
C SER A 216 8.52 -19.07 6.84
N SER A 217 7.91 -19.77 5.89
CA SER A 217 6.62 -19.44 5.27
C SER A 217 5.73 -20.66 5.18
N LEU A 218 4.41 -20.45 5.23
CA LEU A 218 3.44 -21.49 4.92
C LEU A 218 2.95 -21.29 3.48
N PHE A 219 3.21 -22.27 2.61
CA PHE A 219 2.76 -22.25 1.22
C PHE A 219 1.46 -23.03 1.07
N VAL A 220 0.50 -22.46 0.37
CA VAL A 220 -0.83 -23.05 0.16
C VAL A 220 -1.16 -23.06 -1.32
N SER A 221 -1.56 -24.22 -1.82
CA SER A 221 -2.03 -24.37 -3.21
C SER A 221 -3.46 -24.90 -3.23
N ILE A 222 -4.27 -24.29 -4.11
CA ILE A 222 -5.60 -24.78 -4.46
C ILE A 222 -5.46 -25.47 -5.83
N PRO A 223 -5.54 -26.81 -5.91
CA PRO A 223 -5.12 -27.56 -7.11
C PRO A 223 -6.11 -27.47 -8.28
N LYS A 224 -7.18 -26.67 -8.18
CA LYS A 224 -8.16 -26.47 -9.25
C LYS A 224 -7.51 -25.72 -10.42
N ASN A 225 -7.47 -26.34 -11.60
CA ASN A 225 -6.87 -25.79 -12.83
C ASN A 225 -5.35 -25.55 -12.79
N GLU A 226 -4.63 -26.21 -11.89
CA GLU A 226 -3.18 -26.08 -11.75
C GLU A 226 -2.42 -27.26 -12.39
N ASN A 227 -1.18 -27.03 -12.80
CA ASN A 227 -0.29 -28.12 -13.21
C ASN A 227 0.17 -28.90 -11.97
N MET A 228 -0.44 -30.04 -11.73
CA MET A 228 -0.17 -30.88 -10.57
C MET A 228 1.25 -31.44 -10.53
N GLN A 229 1.89 -31.67 -11.67
CA GLN A 229 3.28 -32.13 -11.71
C GLN A 229 4.21 -31.06 -11.15
N THR A 230 4.02 -29.81 -11.57
CA THR A 230 4.77 -28.64 -11.06
C THR A 230 4.55 -28.47 -9.54
N LEU A 231 3.28 -28.51 -9.07
CA LEU A 231 2.98 -28.37 -7.65
C LEU A 231 3.57 -29.50 -6.80
N LYS A 232 3.54 -30.74 -7.28
CA LYS A 232 4.18 -31.88 -6.60
C LYS A 232 5.69 -31.71 -6.50
N SER A 233 6.36 -31.24 -7.56
CA SER A 233 7.80 -30.93 -7.54
C SER A 233 8.15 -29.86 -6.52
N ARG A 234 7.33 -28.78 -6.44
CA ARG A 234 7.46 -27.74 -5.40
C ARG A 234 7.25 -28.30 -4.00
N LYS A 235 6.29 -29.22 -3.82
CA LYS A 235 6.02 -29.89 -2.54
C LYS A 235 7.25 -30.67 -2.03
N VAL A 236 7.99 -31.32 -2.92
CA VAL A 236 9.22 -32.05 -2.55
C VAL A 236 10.26 -31.10 -1.95
N ILE A 237 10.40 -29.90 -2.51
CA ILE A 237 11.37 -28.89 -2.04
C ILE A 237 10.91 -28.23 -0.74
N LEU A 238 9.63 -27.86 -0.65
CA LEU A 238 9.07 -27.09 0.46
C LEU A 238 8.61 -27.97 1.64
N LYS A 239 8.50 -29.29 1.43
CA LYS A 239 8.15 -30.32 2.43
C LYS A 239 6.84 -29.98 3.17
N ASP A 240 6.86 -30.00 4.51
CA ASP A 240 5.69 -29.74 5.36
C ASP A 240 5.21 -28.29 5.35
N ASN A 241 6.02 -27.38 4.84
CA ASN A 241 5.62 -25.99 4.67
C ASN A 241 4.67 -25.76 3.47
N HIS A 242 4.42 -26.77 2.63
CA HIS A 242 3.50 -26.69 1.51
C HIS A 242 2.27 -27.58 1.75
N LYS A 243 1.08 -26.97 1.74
CA LYS A 243 -0.21 -27.65 1.91
C LYS A 243 -1.09 -27.47 0.69
N PHE A 244 -1.83 -28.53 0.35
CA PHE A 244 -2.92 -28.47 -0.64
C PHE A 244 -4.25 -28.28 0.11
N ILE A 245 -5.07 -27.33 -0.37
CA ILE A 245 -6.42 -27.10 0.12
C ILE A 245 -7.39 -27.46 -0.98
N ASN A 246 -8.23 -28.45 -0.74
CA ASN A 246 -9.37 -28.74 -1.62
C ASN A 246 -10.55 -27.89 -1.16
N LEU A 247 -11.00 -26.98 -2.02
CA LEU A 247 -12.28 -26.30 -1.80
C LEU A 247 -13.38 -27.29 -2.19
N SER A 248 -14.15 -27.77 -1.20
CA SER A 248 -15.43 -28.43 -1.47
C SER A 248 -16.33 -27.44 -2.19
N ASN A 249 -16.95 -27.86 -3.28
CA ASN A 249 -18.03 -27.09 -3.90
C ASN A 249 -19.22 -27.14 -2.93
N GLU A 250 -19.39 -26.16 -2.07
CA GLU A 250 -20.67 -25.83 -1.44
C GLU A 250 -21.42 -24.81 -2.29
#